data_5e4bf25e03e0dab55b96e8988f4c6de4
#
_entry.id   5e4bf25e03e0dab55b96e8988f4c6de4
#
_cell.length_a   1.000
_cell.length_b   1.000
_cell.length_c   1.000
_cell.angle_alpha   90.00
_cell.angle_beta   90.00
_cell.angle_gamma   90.00
#
_symmetry.space_group_name_H-M   'P 1'
#
loop_
_entity.id
_entity.type
_entity.pdbx_description
1 polymer ?
#
loop_
_entity_poly.entity_id
_entity_poly.type
_entity_poly.pdbx_seq_one_letter_code
_entity_poly.pdbx_strand_id
1 'polypeptide(L)'
;RRQRQMCIRDRFPSDETTLAFLKAQDREEDFVALSADPNAVYDEEINIDLSELVPMAACPHSPDNVKTVKEIGAIKIDQVCIGSCTNSSLQDMLKVAHILKGKTVHPDVSLSIAPGSKQVFNMLADCGALSILIGAGARILESACGPCIGMGQSPNSKGISLRTFNRNFLGRSGTKDGQIYLVSPETAAISALTGVFTDPRLAGDMPPYVMPEKFLINDNMVVPPASPEEAPNVEVLRGPNIKPFPVNVPLAEDIKAEVSLKVGDNITTDHIMPAGAKILPLRSNIPAISEYCFTVCDETFPTRAKELGKSIIVGGANYGQGSSREHAALAPLYLGVKAIICKSFARIHRQNLINNGILPLCFVDEADYDKIDRDDVLELPGIRNAIENGTETVSYTHLRAHETLSDL
;
A
#
# COMPACT_ATOMS: atom_id res chain seq x y z
N ARG A 1 14.52 19.02 -4.93
CA ARG A 1 14.43 17.57 -4.54
C ARG A 1 13.35 17.28 -3.51
N ARG A 2 13.17 18.10 -2.44
CA ARG A 2 12.04 17.96 -1.50
C ARG A 2 10.69 18.15 -2.18
N GLN A 3 10.58 19.08 -3.12
CA GLN A 3 9.36 19.30 -3.91
C GLN A 3 9.02 18.09 -4.79
N ARG A 4 9.98 17.47 -5.48
CA ARG A 4 9.74 16.24 -6.25
C ARG A 4 9.18 15.11 -5.39
N GLN A 5 9.65 14.96 -4.15
CA GLN A 5 9.10 13.95 -3.23
C GLN A 5 7.71 14.31 -2.71
N MET A 6 7.36 15.59 -2.66
CA MET A 6 6.02 16.06 -2.29
C MET A 6 5.05 16.00 -3.47
N CYS A 7 5.50 16.21 -4.71
CA CYS A 7 4.67 16.16 -5.92
C CYS A 7 4.14 14.77 -6.26
N ILE A 8 4.75 13.70 -5.73
CA ILE A 8 4.21 12.34 -5.88
C ILE A 8 3.10 12.04 -4.86
N ARG A 9 2.86 12.93 -3.90
CA ARG A 9 1.64 12.98 -3.11
C ARG A 9 0.89 14.22 -3.58
N ASP A 10 0.04 14.04 -4.57
CA ASP A 10 -0.74 15.12 -5.13
C ASP A 10 -1.47 15.87 -4.01
N ARG A 11 -1.46 17.18 -4.12
CA ARG A 11 -2.31 18.07 -3.34
C ARG A 11 -3.25 18.74 -4.32
N PHE A 12 -4.50 18.38 -4.20
CA PHE A 12 -5.56 19.08 -4.90
C PHE A 12 -5.86 20.41 -4.19
N PRO A 13 -6.23 21.45 -4.92
CA PRO A 13 -6.77 22.65 -4.29
C PRO A 13 -8.03 22.28 -3.49
N SER A 14 -8.25 22.97 -2.39
CA SER A 14 -9.52 22.87 -1.66
C SER A 14 -10.54 23.78 -2.32
N ASP A 15 -11.73 23.26 -2.52
CA ASP A 15 -12.84 23.91 -3.22
C ASP A 15 -14.11 23.96 -2.35
N GLU A 16 -15.19 24.44 -2.94
CA GLU A 16 -16.50 24.48 -2.31
C GLU A 16 -17.03 23.10 -1.92
N THR A 17 -16.65 22.04 -2.66
CA THR A 17 -17.02 20.65 -2.33
C THR A 17 -16.33 20.20 -1.05
N THR A 18 -15.05 20.55 -0.91
CA THR A 18 -14.28 20.30 0.31
C THR A 18 -14.90 21.01 1.51
N LEU A 19 -15.26 22.29 1.35
CA LEU A 19 -15.94 23.07 2.40
C LEU A 19 -17.29 22.43 2.78
N ALA A 20 -18.11 22.09 1.79
CA ALA A 20 -19.40 21.44 2.01
C ALA A 20 -19.27 20.12 2.77
N PHE A 21 -18.25 19.31 2.43
CA PHE A 21 -17.97 18.06 3.13
C PHE A 21 -17.58 18.30 4.59
N LEU A 22 -16.67 19.23 4.86
CA LEU A 22 -16.26 19.56 6.23
C LEU A 22 -17.44 20.11 7.05
N LYS A 23 -18.26 20.97 6.44
CA LYS A 23 -19.47 21.49 7.07
C LYS A 23 -20.47 20.38 7.42
N ALA A 24 -20.69 19.44 6.52
CA ALA A 24 -21.53 18.28 6.77
C ALA A 24 -21.00 17.36 7.87
N GLN A 25 -19.70 17.43 8.18
CA GLN A 25 -19.00 16.71 9.25
C GLN A 25 -18.91 17.52 10.57
N ASP A 26 -19.58 18.67 10.68
CA ASP A 26 -19.46 19.62 11.80
C ASP A 26 -17.99 20.09 12.02
N ARG A 27 -17.23 20.29 10.94
CA ARG A 27 -15.80 20.66 10.94
C ARG A 27 -15.51 21.81 9.96
N GLU A 28 -16.43 22.75 9.82
CA GLU A 28 -16.28 23.90 8.91
C GLU A 28 -15.03 24.74 9.25
N GLU A 29 -14.68 24.84 10.52
CA GLU A 29 -13.52 25.58 11.02
C GLU A 29 -12.17 24.98 10.61
N ASP A 30 -12.15 23.70 10.22
CA ASP A 30 -10.94 23.03 9.72
C ASP A 30 -10.68 23.32 8.23
N PHE A 31 -11.58 24.05 7.57
CA PHE A 31 -11.38 24.37 6.17
C PHE A 31 -10.22 25.35 5.98
N VAL A 32 -9.27 24.96 5.16
CA VAL A 32 -8.15 25.81 4.73
C VAL A 32 -8.19 25.92 3.22
N ALA A 33 -8.29 27.16 2.72
CA ALA A 33 -8.20 27.42 1.28
C ALA A 33 -6.78 27.11 0.80
N LEU A 34 -6.62 26.02 0.08
CA LEU A 34 -5.37 25.59 -0.53
C LEU A 34 -5.43 25.79 -2.04
N SER A 35 -4.47 26.49 -2.58
CA SER A 35 -4.24 26.61 -4.02
C SER A 35 -2.73 26.66 -4.28
N ALA A 36 -2.34 26.39 -5.52
CA ALA A 36 -0.97 26.66 -5.94
C ALA A 36 -0.70 28.17 -5.93
N ASP A 37 0.55 28.55 -5.66
CA ASP A 37 0.96 29.96 -5.78
C ASP A 37 0.76 30.45 -7.23
N PRO A 38 0.35 31.72 -7.44
CA PRO A 38 0.10 32.24 -8.79
C PRO A 38 1.30 32.12 -9.75
N ASN A 39 2.51 32.09 -9.20
CA ASN A 39 3.77 31.97 -9.94
C ASN A 39 4.41 30.58 -9.80
N ALA A 40 3.64 29.54 -9.43
CA ALA A 40 4.15 28.18 -9.35
C ALA A 40 4.65 27.72 -10.72
N VAL A 41 5.86 27.16 -10.73
CA VAL A 41 6.49 26.60 -11.95
C VAL A 41 6.52 25.08 -11.80
N TYR A 42 6.05 24.39 -12.82
CA TYR A 42 5.97 22.94 -12.88
C TYR A 42 6.97 22.40 -13.89
N ASP A 43 7.59 21.25 -13.58
CA ASP A 43 8.50 20.56 -14.49
C ASP A 43 7.74 19.93 -15.68
N GLU A 44 6.48 19.57 -15.47
CA GLU A 44 5.63 18.91 -16.45
C GLU A 44 4.17 19.26 -16.20
N GLU A 45 3.38 19.38 -17.26
CA GLU A 45 1.94 19.58 -17.22
C GLU A 45 1.23 18.42 -17.95
N ILE A 46 0.31 17.77 -17.28
CA ILE A 46 -0.49 16.67 -17.84
C ILE A 46 -1.92 17.15 -18.00
N ASN A 47 -2.39 17.25 -19.24
CA ASN A 47 -3.76 17.60 -19.57
C ASN A 47 -4.57 16.33 -19.88
N ILE A 48 -5.67 16.12 -19.14
CA ILE A 48 -6.57 14.97 -19.31
C ILE A 48 -7.96 15.49 -19.68
N ASP A 49 -8.42 15.18 -20.89
CA ASP A 49 -9.79 15.44 -21.28
C ASP A 49 -10.72 14.35 -20.71
N LEU A 50 -11.54 14.75 -19.73
CA LEU A 50 -12.44 13.82 -19.07
C LEU A 50 -13.54 13.30 -19.99
N SER A 51 -13.87 14.01 -21.09
CA SER A 51 -14.88 13.60 -22.06
C SER A 51 -14.41 12.42 -22.94
N GLU A 52 -13.11 12.23 -23.07
CA GLU A 52 -12.50 11.15 -23.86
C GLU A 52 -12.25 9.89 -23.03
N LEU A 53 -12.42 9.96 -21.69
CA LEU A 53 -12.19 8.81 -20.83
C LEU A 53 -13.18 7.68 -21.10
N VAL A 54 -12.62 6.47 -21.19
CA VAL A 54 -13.41 5.24 -21.31
C VAL A 54 -13.20 4.36 -20.08
N PRO A 55 -14.19 3.52 -19.70
CA PRO A 55 -14.03 2.60 -18.58
C PRO A 55 -12.83 1.66 -18.80
N MET A 56 -11.96 1.60 -17.78
CA MET A 56 -10.74 0.81 -17.78
C MET A 56 -10.69 -0.13 -16.58
N ALA A 57 -9.85 -1.14 -16.66
CA ALA A 57 -9.57 -2.05 -15.56
C ALA A 57 -8.09 -2.43 -15.51
N ALA A 58 -7.55 -2.62 -14.31
CA ALA A 58 -6.24 -3.23 -14.15
C ALA A 58 -6.40 -4.75 -14.16
N CYS A 59 -5.81 -5.38 -15.17
CA CYS A 59 -5.84 -6.83 -15.36
C CYS A 59 -4.85 -7.55 -14.40
N PRO A 60 -5.03 -8.87 -14.15
CA PRO A 60 -4.05 -9.66 -13.40
C PRO A 60 -2.65 -9.60 -14.04
N HIS A 61 -1.56 -9.51 -13.30
CA HIS A 61 -1.38 -9.47 -11.84
C HIS A 61 -0.61 -8.19 -11.45
N SER A 62 -0.93 -7.07 -12.08
CA SER A 62 -0.33 -5.77 -11.79
C SER A 62 -1.35 -4.65 -11.96
N PRO A 63 -1.34 -3.61 -11.09
CA PRO A 63 -2.14 -2.41 -11.31
C PRO A 63 -1.78 -1.66 -12.60
N ASP A 64 -0.57 -1.84 -13.13
CA ASP A 64 -0.11 -1.21 -14.38
C ASP A 64 -0.58 -1.94 -15.65
N ASN A 65 -1.12 -3.16 -15.51
CA ASN A 65 -1.65 -3.92 -16.64
C ASN A 65 -3.05 -3.44 -17.01
N VAL A 66 -3.15 -2.21 -17.50
CA VAL A 66 -4.40 -1.52 -17.75
C VAL A 66 -4.92 -1.82 -19.16
N LYS A 67 -6.23 -2.15 -19.24
CA LYS A 67 -6.97 -2.31 -20.51
C LYS A 67 -8.33 -1.66 -20.40
N THR A 68 -8.89 -1.25 -21.53
CA THR A 68 -10.28 -0.84 -21.59
C THR A 68 -11.23 -2.03 -21.35
N VAL A 69 -12.39 -1.77 -20.76
CA VAL A 69 -13.42 -2.80 -20.57
C VAL A 69 -13.81 -3.47 -21.90
N LYS A 70 -13.80 -2.69 -22.98
CA LYS A 70 -14.07 -3.19 -24.34
C LYS A 70 -13.02 -4.19 -24.83
N GLU A 71 -11.75 -3.96 -24.56
CA GLU A 71 -10.64 -4.88 -24.93
C GLU A 71 -10.67 -6.17 -24.12
N ILE A 72 -11.08 -6.12 -22.84
CA ILE A 72 -11.22 -7.31 -22.00
C ILE A 72 -12.37 -8.18 -22.50
N GLY A 73 -13.47 -7.59 -22.93
CA GLY A 73 -14.65 -8.28 -23.40
C GLY A 73 -15.47 -8.97 -22.31
N ALA A 74 -16.51 -9.68 -22.70
CA ALA A 74 -17.48 -10.30 -21.79
C ALA A 74 -16.97 -11.64 -21.24
N ILE A 75 -15.94 -11.63 -20.41
CA ILE A 75 -15.45 -12.84 -19.73
C ILE A 75 -16.35 -13.19 -18.53
N LYS A 76 -16.59 -14.50 -18.30
CA LYS A 76 -17.37 -14.98 -17.14
C LYS A 76 -16.62 -14.64 -15.84
N ILE A 77 -17.35 -14.19 -14.83
CA ILE A 77 -16.79 -13.85 -13.52
C ILE A 77 -17.37 -14.72 -12.41
N ASP A 78 -16.62 -14.96 -11.35
CA ASP A 78 -17.02 -15.81 -10.22
C ASP A 78 -17.30 -15.01 -8.95
N GLN A 79 -16.64 -13.87 -8.78
CA GLN A 79 -16.73 -13.09 -7.55
C GLN A 79 -16.62 -11.59 -7.84
N VAL A 80 -17.35 -10.82 -7.03
CA VAL A 80 -17.26 -9.36 -6.99
C VAL A 80 -17.10 -8.91 -5.53
N CYS A 81 -16.09 -8.07 -5.27
CA CYS A 81 -15.85 -7.47 -3.95
C CYS A 81 -15.81 -5.95 -4.08
N ILE A 82 -16.79 -5.26 -3.54
CA ILE A 82 -16.92 -3.80 -3.60
C ILE A 82 -16.58 -3.19 -2.23
N GLY A 83 -15.82 -2.08 -2.23
CA GLY A 83 -15.60 -1.30 -1.03
C GLY A 83 -14.14 -1.22 -0.58
N SER A 84 -13.90 -1.48 0.71
CA SER A 84 -12.59 -1.31 1.37
C SER A 84 -12.21 0.17 1.55
N CYS A 85 -10.91 0.49 1.66
CA CYS A 85 -10.44 1.85 1.91
C CYS A 85 -10.44 2.77 0.68
N THR A 86 -10.69 2.24 -0.52
CA THR A 86 -10.46 3.00 -1.78
C THR A 86 -11.78 3.49 -2.39
N ASN A 87 -12.72 2.59 -2.68
CA ASN A 87 -13.96 2.90 -3.40
C ASN A 87 -15.16 2.47 -2.56
N SER A 88 -15.39 3.16 -1.46
CA SER A 88 -16.47 2.85 -0.51
C SER A 88 -16.99 4.07 0.25
N SER A 89 -16.83 5.25 -0.35
CA SER A 89 -17.48 6.45 0.12
C SER A 89 -19.01 6.28 0.08
N LEU A 90 -19.75 7.15 0.77
CA LEU A 90 -21.21 7.16 0.68
C LEU A 90 -21.66 7.27 -0.76
N GLN A 91 -21.04 8.14 -1.56
CA GLN A 91 -21.32 8.31 -2.98
C GLN A 91 -21.14 7.01 -3.77
N ASP A 92 -20.02 6.31 -3.59
CA ASP A 92 -19.76 5.04 -4.28
C ASP A 92 -20.81 4.00 -3.94
N MET A 93 -21.13 3.87 -2.65
CA MET A 93 -22.13 2.89 -2.19
C MET A 93 -23.55 3.21 -2.68
N LEU A 94 -23.93 4.50 -2.76
CA LEU A 94 -25.22 4.92 -3.30
C LEU A 94 -25.32 4.63 -4.80
N LYS A 95 -24.24 4.81 -5.58
CA LYS A 95 -24.21 4.41 -6.99
C LYS A 95 -24.37 2.89 -7.15
N VAL A 96 -23.68 2.10 -6.35
CA VAL A 96 -23.84 0.63 -6.34
C VAL A 96 -25.27 0.24 -5.98
N ALA A 97 -25.85 0.85 -4.95
CA ALA A 97 -27.24 0.59 -4.56
C ALA A 97 -28.24 0.98 -5.68
N HIS A 98 -27.98 2.08 -6.38
CA HIS A 98 -28.80 2.49 -7.53
C HIS A 98 -28.78 1.45 -8.64
N ILE A 99 -27.61 0.94 -9.03
CA ILE A 99 -27.46 -0.08 -10.07
C ILE A 99 -28.16 -1.38 -9.68
N LEU A 100 -28.08 -1.79 -8.42
CA LEU A 100 -28.62 -3.04 -7.90
C LEU A 100 -30.12 -2.96 -7.54
N LYS A 101 -30.69 -1.77 -7.44
CA LYS A 101 -32.06 -1.55 -6.98
C LYS A 101 -33.11 -2.36 -7.81
N GLY A 102 -33.85 -3.22 -7.12
CA GLY A 102 -34.90 -4.06 -7.74
C GLY A 102 -34.38 -5.18 -8.63
N LYS A 103 -33.07 -5.45 -8.59
CA LYS A 103 -32.43 -6.52 -9.37
C LYS A 103 -31.77 -7.55 -8.43
N THR A 104 -31.40 -8.70 -8.99
CA THR A 104 -30.74 -9.79 -8.27
C THR A 104 -29.38 -10.09 -8.91
N VAL A 105 -28.37 -10.31 -8.08
CA VAL A 105 -27.04 -10.74 -8.52
C VAL A 105 -27.13 -12.06 -9.27
N HIS A 106 -26.32 -12.22 -10.32
CA HIS A 106 -26.25 -13.44 -11.11
C HIS A 106 -25.95 -14.66 -10.21
N PRO A 107 -26.66 -15.80 -10.37
CA PRO A 107 -26.57 -16.94 -9.48
C PRO A 107 -25.15 -17.54 -9.36
N ASP A 108 -24.33 -17.40 -10.40
CA ASP A 108 -22.95 -17.90 -10.41
C ASP A 108 -21.95 -16.89 -9.80
N VAL A 109 -22.37 -15.72 -9.34
CA VAL A 109 -21.51 -14.67 -8.81
C VAL A 109 -21.69 -14.48 -7.31
N SER A 110 -20.59 -14.54 -6.57
CA SER A 110 -20.56 -14.14 -5.17
C SER A 110 -20.29 -12.65 -5.05
N LEU A 111 -21.27 -11.87 -4.59
CA LEU A 111 -21.10 -10.43 -4.32
C LEU A 111 -20.88 -10.17 -2.83
N SER A 112 -19.81 -9.45 -2.48
CA SER A 112 -19.58 -8.93 -1.14
C SER A 112 -19.32 -7.43 -1.17
N ILE A 113 -19.78 -6.73 -0.13
CA ILE A 113 -19.67 -5.26 0.00
C ILE A 113 -19.13 -4.93 1.38
N ALA A 114 -18.04 -4.14 1.43
CA ALA A 114 -17.44 -3.63 2.66
C ALA A 114 -17.53 -2.09 2.66
N PRO A 115 -18.48 -1.47 3.40
CA PRO A 115 -18.54 -0.02 3.54
C PRO A 115 -17.26 0.57 4.11
N GLY A 116 -16.90 1.79 3.72
CA GLY A 116 -15.60 2.40 4.04
C GLY A 116 -15.40 2.76 5.51
N SER A 117 -16.49 2.98 6.23
CA SER A 117 -16.47 3.33 7.65
C SER A 117 -17.78 2.99 8.34
N LYS A 118 -17.76 2.97 9.68
CA LYS A 118 -18.97 2.87 10.51
C LYS A 118 -19.98 3.98 10.16
N GLN A 119 -19.52 5.20 9.91
CA GLN A 119 -20.37 6.32 9.52
C GLN A 119 -21.09 6.05 8.20
N VAL A 120 -20.36 5.66 7.15
CA VAL A 120 -20.96 5.29 5.85
C VAL A 120 -21.95 4.14 6.02
N PHE A 121 -21.61 3.12 6.81
CA PHE A 121 -22.48 1.99 7.06
C PHE A 121 -23.80 2.42 7.73
N ASN A 122 -23.75 3.28 8.75
CA ASN A 122 -24.94 3.81 9.41
C ASN A 122 -25.78 4.65 8.44
N MET A 123 -25.14 5.50 7.62
CA MET A 123 -25.86 6.33 6.64
C MET A 123 -26.54 5.49 5.55
N LEU A 124 -25.91 4.38 5.13
CA LEU A 124 -26.55 3.41 4.20
C LEU A 124 -27.77 2.73 4.82
N ALA A 125 -27.72 2.45 6.14
CA ALA A 125 -28.86 1.90 6.86
C ALA A 125 -29.99 2.92 6.98
N ASP A 126 -29.65 4.14 7.35
CA ASP A 126 -30.59 5.23 7.55
C ASP A 126 -31.36 5.61 6.26
N CYS A 127 -30.65 5.74 5.14
CA CYS A 127 -31.25 6.07 3.84
C CYS A 127 -31.89 4.87 3.11
N GLY A 128 -31.86 3.66 3.69
CA GLY A 128 -32.43 2.44 3.11
C GLY A 128 -31.58 1.79 2.01
N ALA A 129 -30.42 2.35 1.64
CA ALA A 129 -29.56 1.78 0.62
C ALA A 129 -29.02 0.40 1.03
N LEU A 130 -28.75 0.19 2.32
CA LEU A 130 -28.32 -1.10 2.83
C LEU A 130 -29.33 -2.21 2.54
N SER A 131 -30.63 -1.95 2.69
CA SER A 131 -31.71 -2.90 2.37
C SER A 131 -31.71 -3.26 0.89
N ILE A 132 -31.44 -2.30 0.00
CA ILE A 132 -31.32 -2.54 -1.44
C ILE A 132 -30.16 -3.50 -1.74
N LEU A 133 -28.98 -3.25 -1.15
CA LEU A 133 -27.79 -4.08 -1.34
C LEU A 133 -28.02 -5.51 -0.87
N ILE A 134 -28.61 -5.69 0.31
CA ILE A 134 -28.96 -7.02 0.85
C ILE A 134 -30.00 -7.70 -0.02
N GLY A 135 -31.05 -6.98 -0.42
CA GLY A 135 -32.13 -7.51 -1.27
C GLY A 135 -31.64 -7.95 -2.64
N ALA A 136 -30.58 -7.35 -3.18
CA ALA A 136 -29.94 -7.78 -4.42
C ALA A 136 -29.10 -9.07 -4.26
N GLY A 137 -28.84 -9.54 -3.03
CA GLY A 137 -28.04 -10.73 -2.75
C GLY A 137 -26.59 -10.44 -2.32
N ALA A 138 -26.28 -9.21 -1.98
CA ALA A 138 -24.94 -8.87 -1.48
C ALA A 138 -24.73 -9.36 -0.03
N ARG A 139 -23.56 -9.94 0.24
CA ARG A 139 -23.05 -10.16 1.58
C ARG A 139 -22.40 -8.89 2.08
N ILE A 140 -22.92 -8.32 3.15
CA ILE A 140 -22.33 -7.13 3.78
C ILE A 140 -21.27 -7.54 4.77
N LEU A 141 -20.10 -6.94 4.63
CA LEU A 141 -18.91 -7.19 5.45
C LEU A 141 -18.65 -6.01 6.40
N GLU A 142 -17.80 -6.22 7.37
CA GLU A 142 -17.29 -5.18 8.25
C GLU A 142 -16.51 -4.11 7.46
N SER A 143 -16.47 -2.89 8.00
CA SER A 143 -15.66 -1.78 7.47
C SER A 143 -14.18 -2.01 7.76
N ALA A 144 -13.57 -2.98 7.09
CA ALA A 144 -12.21 -3.45 7.31
C ALA A 144 -11.49 -3.86 6.01
N CYS A 145 -10.17 -3.99 6.10
CA CYS A 145 -9.31 -4.39 4.98
C CYS A 145 -9.27 -5.90 4.69
N GLY A 146 -10.06 -6.71 5.38
CA GLY A 146 -10.06 -8.19 5.28
C GLY A 146 -10.13 -8.73 3.85
N PRO A 147 -11.14 -8.36 3.06
CA PRO A 147 -11.31 -8.87 1.68
C PRO A 147 -10.13 -8.56 0.76
N CYS A 148 -9.45 -7.44 0.95
CA CYS A 148 -8.31 -7.01 0.12
C CYS A 148 -7.15 -8.02 0.14
N ILE A 149 -6.99 -8.75 1.25
CA ILE A 149 -5.98 -9.80 1.42
C ILE A 149 -6.59 -11.21 1.42
N GLY A 150 -7.83 -11.34 1.03
CA GLY A 150 -8.52 -12.61 0.90
C GLY A 150 -9.13 -13.16 2.19
N MET A 151 -9.11 -12.43 3.31
CA MET A 151 -9.74 -12.88 4.56
C MET A 151 -11.27 -12.98 4.39
N GLY A 152 -11.77 -14.21 4.45
CA GLY A 152 -13.17 -14.53 4.25
C GLY A 152 -13.71 -14.33 2.83
N GLN A 153 -12.89 -13.87 1.88
CA GLN A 153 -13.24 -13.53 0.50
C GLN A 153 -12.14 -13.88 -0.50
N SER A 154 -11.46 -15.02 -0.32
CA SER A 154 -10.54 -15.54 -1.33
C SER A 154 -11.33 -16.00 -2.56
N PRO A 155 -10.86 -15.72 -3.79
CA PRO A 155 -11.48 -16.27 -5.00
C PRO A 155 -11.23 -17.78 -5.09
N ASN A 156 -12.00 -18.45 -5.92
CA ASN A 156 -11.74 -19.83 -6.30
C ASN A 156 -10.37 -19.95 -7.01
N SER A 157 -9.80 -21.17 -7.03
CA SER A 157 -8.64 -21.46 -7.88
C SER A 157 -8.93 -21.10 -9.33
N LYS A 158 -8.06 -20.32 -9.97
CA LYS A 158 -8.24 -19.71 -11.30
C LYS A 158 -9.49 -18.84 -11.46
N GLY A 159 -10.25 -18.61 -10.38
CA GLY A 159 -11.48 -17.82 -10.40
C GLY A 159 -11.22 -16.36 -10.74
N ILE A 160 -12.13 -15.77 -11.50
CA ILE A 160 -12.08 -14.37 -11.90
C ILE A 160 -12.87 -13.52 -10.90
N SER A 161 -12.13 -12.63 -10.19
CA SER A 161 -12.69 -11.75 -9.17
C SER A 161 -12.53 -10.29 -9.57
N LEU A 162 -13.62 -9.55 -9.65
CA LEU A 162 -13.62 -8.10 -9.85
C LEU A 162 -13.60 -7.41 -8.47
N ARG A 163 -12.68 -6.48 -8.28
CA ARG A 163 -12.50 -5.80 -7.01
C ARG A 163 -12.34 -4.30 -7.19
N THR A 164 -12.94 -3.54 -6.32
CA THR A 164 -12.80 -2.08 -6.32
C THR A 164 -11.65 -1.63 -5.42
N PHE A 165 -10.72 -2.52 -5.14
CA PHE A 165 -9.54 -2.30 -4.29
C PHE A 165 -8.39 -1.70 -5.11
N ASN A 166 -7.17 -1.68 -4.56
CA ASN A 166 -6.04 -1.00 -5.18
C ASN A 166 -4.82 -1.91 -5.43
N ARG A 167 -4.95 -3.23 -5.27
CA ARG A 167 -3.86 -4.20 -5.49
C ARG A 167 -4.38 -5.53 -6.00
N ASN A 168 -3.70 -6.06 -7.01
CA ASN A 168 -4.05 -7.33 -7.65
C ASN A 168 -2.84 -8.22 -7.97
N PHE A 169 -1.75 -8.06 -7.22
CA PHE A 169 -0.57 -8.92 -7.36
C PHE A 169 -0.91 -10.39 -7.18
N LEU A 170 -0.14 -11.26 -7.81
CA LEU A 170 -0.32 -12.71 -7.75
C LEU A 170 -0.42 -13.21 -6.31
N GLY A 171 -1.45 -13.96 -5.99
CA GLY A 171 -1.71 -14.47 -4.64
C GLY A 171 -2.16 -13.45 -3.61
N ARG A 172 -2.25 -12.16 -3.95
CA ARG A 172 -2.61 -11.07 -3.03
C ARG A 172 -3.91 -11.30 -2.27
N SER A 173 -4.90 -11.87 -2.92
CA SER A 173 -6.25 -12.06 -2.36
C SER A 173 -6.49 -13.46 -1.80
N GLY A 174 -5.44 -14.15 -1.38
CA GLY A 174 -5.51 -15.43 -0.67
C GLY A 174 -5.25 -16.64 -1.57
N THR A 175 -5.92 -16.73 -2.72
CA THR A 175 -5.72 -17.83 -3.68
C THR A 175 -4.59 -17.49 -4.65
N LYS A 176 -3.59 -18.36 -4.72
CA LYS A 176 -2.34 -18.11 -5.47
C LYS A 176 -2.55 -17.86 -6.96
N ASP A 177 -3.47 -18.55 -7.59
CA ASP A 177 -3.77 -18.50 -9.03
C ASP A 177 -5.08 -17.76 -9.38
N GLY A 178 -5.69 -17.08 -8.40
CA GLY A 178 -6.88 -16.25 -8.61
C GLY A 178 -6.60 -15.07 -9.52
N GLN A 179 -7.51 -14.80 -10.44
CA GLN A 179 -7.41 -13.74 -11.46
C GLN A 179 -8.14 -12.48 -10.96
N ILE A 180 -7.38 -11.54 -10.41
CA ILE A 180 -7.93 -10.33 -9.79
C ILE A 180 -7.87 -9.16 -10.76
N TYR A 181 -9.04 -8.60 -11.07
CA TYR A 181 -9.18 -7.35 -11.83
C TYR A 181 -9.54 -6.20 -10.89
N LEU A 182 -8.90 -5.05 -11.05
CA LEU A 182 -9.29 -3.84 -10.34
C LEU A 182 -10.19 -3.00 -11.25
N VAL A 183 -11.37 -2.65 -10.72
CA VAL A 183 -12.44 -1.99 -11.50
C VAL A 183 -13.13 -0.90 -10.67
N SER A 184 -13.90 -0.03 -11.33
CA SER A 184 -14.77 0.92 -10.64
C SER A 184 -15.94 0.23 -9.93
N PRO A 185 -16.57 0.86 -8.92
CA PRO A 185 -17.79 0.36 -8.29
C PRO A 185 -18.91 0.07 -9.27
N GLU A 186 -19.07 0.93 -10.28
CA GLU A 186 -20.10 0.79 -11.31
C GLU A 186 -19.83 -0.45 -12.19
N THR A 187 -18.59 -0.64 -12.65
CA THR A 187 -18.19 -1.84 -13.42
C THR A 187 -18.42 -3.11 -12.60
N ALA A 188 -18.05 -3.08 -11.33
CA ALA A 188 -18.25 -4.21 -10.42
C ALA A 188 -19.73 -4.54 -10.24
N ALA A 189 -20.57 -3.54 -9.98
CA ALA A 189 -22.00 -3.73 -9.73
C ALA A 189 -22.75 -4.27 -10.94
N ILE A 190 -22.54 -3.70 -12.14
CA ILE A 190 -23.21 -4.18 -13.35
C ILE A 190 -22.73 -5.59 -13.74
N SER A 191 -21.42 -5.87 -13.57
CA SER A 191 -20.89 -7.20 -13.84
C SER A 191 -21.44 -8.25 -12.88
N ALA A 192 -21.70 -7.88 -11.62
CA ALA A 192 -22.35 -8.78 -10.66
C ALA A 192 -23.77 -9.19 -11.09
N LEU A 193 -24.49 -8.30 -11.78
CA LEU A 193 -25.83 -8.60 -12.29
C LEU A 193 -25.80 -9.49 -13.54
N THR A 194 -24.83 -9.27 -14.42
CA THR A 194 -24.77 -9.96 -15.73
C THR A 194 -24.02 -11.29 -15.67
N GLY A 195 -23.19 -11.51 -14.65
CA GLY A 195 -22.32 -12.69 -14.53
C GLY A 195 -21.07 -12.66 -15.42
N VAL A 196 -20.89 -11.58 -16.17
CA VAL A 196 -19.73 -11.36 -17.05
C VAL A 196 -19.16 -9.97 -16.87
N PHE A 197 -17.92 -9.79 -17.26
CA PHE A 197 -17.26 -8.48 -17.24
C PHE A 197 -18.03 -7.53 -18.18
N THR A 198 -18.61 -6.46 -17.63
CA THR A 198 -19.60 -5.62 -18.31
C THR A 198 -19.23 -4.15 -18.25
N ASP A 199 -19.45 -3.45 -19.37
CA ASP A 199 -19.24 -2.00 -19.46
C ASP A 199 -20.23 -1.26 -18.54
N PRO A 200 -19.77 -0.40 -17.62
CA PRO A 200 -20.64 0.30 -16.67
C PRO A 200 -21.62 1.25 -17.34
N ARG A 201 -21.35 1.70 -18.56
CA ARG A 201 -22.27 2.56 -19.34
C ARG A 201 -23.60 1.87 -19.68
N LEU A 202 -23.62 0.54 -19.62
CA LEU A 202 -24.89 -0.24 -19.79
C LEU A 202 -25.78 -0.22 -18.54
N ALA A 203 -25.30 0.31 -17.41
CA ALA A 203 -26.11 0.50 -16.21
C ALA A 203 -27.15 1.65 -16.35
N GLY A 204 -27.03 2.46 -17.39
CA GLY A 204 -27.84 3.67 -17.60
C GLY A 204 -27.26 4.89 -16.86
N ASP A 205 -28.00 5.98 -16.89
CA ASP A 205 -27.59 7.23 -16.26
C ASP A 205 -27.59 7.12 -14.74
N MET A 206 -26.49 7.60 -14.13
CA MET A 206 -26.37 7.69 -12.68
C MET A 206 -26.99 9.01 -12.20
N PRO A 207 -27.83 8.98 -11.15
CA PRO A 207 -28.29 10.23 -10.57
C PRO A 207 -27.10 11.03 -10.01
N PRO A 208 -27.15 12.36 -10.08
CA PRO A 208 -26.14 13.19 -9.47
C PRO A 208 -26.08 12.93 -7.96
N TYR A 209 -24.87 12.86 -7.44
CA TYR A 209 -24.70 12.76 -6.00
C TYR A 209 -25.03 14.10 -5.34
N VAL A 210 -25.90 14.04 -4.35
CA VAL A 210 -26.22 15.19 -3.51
C VAL A 210 -25.56 14.95 -2.15
N MET A 211 -24.64 15.83 -1.79
CA MET A 211 -23.99 15.80 -0.48
C MET A 211 -25.06 15.97 0.61
N PRO A 212 -25.14 15.10 1.63
CA PRO A 212 -26.02 15.33 2.77
C PRO A 212 -25.66 16.64 3.47
N GLU A 213 -26.67 17.38 3.95
CA GLU A 213 -26.43 18.59 4.75
C GLU A 213 -25.68 18.28 6.05
N LYS A 214 -25.91 17.07 6.59
CA LYS A 214 -25.23 16.59 7.80
C LYS A 214 -24.98 15.08 7.71
N PHE A 215 -23.77 14.68 8.07
CA PHE A 215 -23.42 13.28 8.25
C PHE A 215 -23.81 12.79 9.65
N LEU A 216 -24.10 11.49 9.77
CA LEU A 216 -24.35 10.86 11.07
C LEU A 216 -23.03 10.72 11.84
N ILE A 217 -22.75 11.68 12.71
CA ILE A 217 -21.56 11.67 13.55
C ILE A 217 -21.86 10.87 14.81
N ASN A 218 -21.09 9.83 15.07
CA ASN A 218 -21.22 8.98 16.24
C ASN A 218 -19.84 8.48 16.69
N ASP A 219 -19.29 9.17 17.65
CA ASP A 219 -17.95 8.92 18.20
C ASP A 219 -17.95 8.03 19.45
N ASN A 220 -19.07 7.36 19.73
CA ASN A 220 -19.26 6.56 20.94
C ASN A 220 -18.25 5.41 21.12
N MET A 221 -17.50 5.04 20.06
CA MET A 221 -16.45 4.02 20.10
C MET A 221 -15.05 4.63 19.93
N VAL A 222 -14.94 5.95 19.84
CA VAL A 222 -13.64 6.63 19.80
C VAL A 222 -13.20 6.84 21.25
N VAL A 223 -12.08 6.23 21.60
CA VAL A 223 -11.45 6.42 22.92
C VAL A 223 -10.51 7.62 22.81
N PRO A 224 -10.81 8.76 23.46
CA PRO A 224 -9.93 9.91 23.43
C PRO A 224 -8.61 9.62 24.17
N PRO A 225 -7.54 10.36 23.87
CA PRO A 225 -6.32 10.27 24.67
C PRO A 225 -6.59 10.68 26.11
N ALA A 226 -5.83 10.12 27.04
CA ALA A 226 -5.85 10.58 28.43
C ALA A 226 -5.45 12.06 28.51
N SER A 227 -5.96 12.77 29.53
CA SER A 227 -5.54 14.15 29.79
C SER A 227 -4.02 14.22 30.06
N PRO A 228 -3.37 15.38 29.85
CA PRO A 228 -1.95 15.54 30.15
C PRO A 228 -1.57 15.17 31.60
N GLU A 229 -2.50 15.38 32.54
CA GLU A 229 -2.31 15.06 33.96
C GLU A 229 -2.41 13.55 34.23
N GLU A 230 -3.26 12.84 33.50
CA GLU A 230 -3.47 11.42 33.66
C GLU A 230 -2.48 10.57 32.86
N ALA A 231 -2.01 11.07 31.71
CA ALA A 231 -1.17 10.35 30.77
C ALA A 231 0.07 9.68 31.40
N PRO A 232 0.79 10.30 32.37
CA PRO A 232 1.92 9.66 33.05
C PRO A 232 1.55 8.40 33.86
N ASN A 233 0.28 8.27 34.24
CA ASN A 233 -0.20 7.17 35.10
C ASN A 233 -0.93 6.09 34.29
N VAL A 234 -1.06 6.26 32.96
CA VAL A 234 -1.72 5.27 32.11
C VAL A 234 -0.82 4.06 31.92
N GLU A 235 -1.30 2.91 32.38
CA GLU A 235 -0.62 1.65 32.15
C GLU A 235 -0.77 1.20 30.70
N VAL A 236 0.36 0.94 30.04
CA VAL A 236 0.38 0.41 28.68
C VAL A 236 0.23 -1.13 28.73
N LEU A 237 -0.99 -1.59 28.53
CA LEU A 237 -1.30 -3.02 28.48
C LEU A 237 -0.83 -3.62 27.15
N ARG A 238 0.04 -4.63 27.24
CA ARG A 238 0.52 -5.37 26.06
C ARG A 238 0.11 -6.84 26.15
N GLY A 239 -0.52 -7.32 25.07
CA GLY A 239 -0.78 -8.76 24.92
C GLY A 239 0.52 -9.56 24.78
N PRO A 240 0.48 -10.89 24.92
CA PRO A 240 1.67 -11.75 24.94
C PRO A 240 2.49 -11.70 23.64
N ASN A 241 1.84 -11.38 22.52
CA ASN A 241 2.48 -11.27 21.20
C ASN A 241 3.00 -9.86 20.89
N ILE A 242 2.77 -8.88 21.77
CA ILE A 242 3.29 -7.53 21.59
C ILE A 242 4.65 -7.43 22.29
N LYS A 243 5.70 -7.28 21.54
CA LYS A 243 7.08 -7.15 22.05
C LYS A 243 7.57 -5.70 22.00
N PRO A 244 8.53 -5.31 22.85
CA PRO A 244 9.15 -4.00 22.76
C PRO A 244 9.64 -3.71 21.34
N PHE A 245 9.44 -2.47 20.92
CA PHE A 245 9.92 -2.00 19.62
C PHE A 245 11.46 -1.98 19.61
N PRO A 246 12.12 -2.47 18.54
CA PRO A 246 13.57 -2.43 18.47
C PRO A 246 14.07 -0.97 18.39
N VAL A 247 14.97 -0.62 19.28
CA VAL A 247 15.64 0.69 19.28
C VAL A 247 16.95 0.56 18.53
N ASN A 248 17.14 1.39 17.50
CA ASN A 248 18.40 1.42 16.76
C ASN A 248 19.48 2.16 17.56
N VAL A 249 20.72 1.87 17.24
CA VAL A 249 21.90 2.59 17.77
C VAL A 249 22.29 3.73 16.80
N PRO A 250 22.95 4.79 17.28
CA PRO A 250 23.47 5.83 16.41
C PRO A 250 24.35 5.26 15.28
N LEU A 251 24.33 5.93 14.13
CA LEU A 251 25.15 5.56 12.99
C LEU A 251 26.63 5.58 13.38
N ALA A 252 27.35 4.50 13.09
CA ALA A 252 28.78 4.44 13.29
C ALA A 252 29.51 5.37 12.30
N GLU A 253 30.74 5.79 12.64
CA GLU A 253 31.58 6.61 11.77
C GLU A 253 31.87 5.87 10.45
N ASP A 254 32.22 4.59 10.58
CA ASP A 254 32.51 3.69 9.47
C ASP A 254 31.58 2.47 9.52
N ILE A 255 31.24 1.93 8.37
CA ILE A 255 30.56 0.66 8.26
C ILE A 255 31.44 -0.30 7.47
N LYS A 256 31.81 -1.41 8.09
CA LYS A 256 32.40 -2.57 7.42
C LYS A 256 31.50 -3.76 7.69
N ALA A 257 30.95 -4.37 6.65
CA ALA A 257 30.03 -5.48 6.79
C ALA A 257 29.99 -6.36 5.54
N GLU A 258 29.60 -7.61 5.75
CA GLU A 258 29.43 -8.59 4.69
C GLU A 258 28.09 -8.43 3.99
N VAL A 259 28.05 -8.72 2.68
CA VAL A 259 26.84 -8.76 1.88
C VAL A 259 26.06 -10.04 2.20
N SER A 260 25.06 -9.90 3.04
CA SER A 260 24.22 -11.02 3.48
C SER A 260 23.24 -11.51 2.39
N LEU A 261 22.91 -10.65 1.42
CA LEU A 261 21.95 -10.97 0.37
C LEU A 261 22.19 -10.10 -0.87
N LYS A 262 22.17 -10.71 -2.05
CA LYS A 262 22.09 -10.01 -3.33
C LYS A 262 20.79 -10.39 -4.03
N VAL A 263 20.00 -9.40 -4.45
CA VAL A 263 18.70 -9.59 -5.12
C VAL A 263 18.61 -8.74 -6.37
N GLY A 264 17.81 -9.20 -7.34
CA GLY A 264 17.62 -8.54 -8.63
C GLY A 264 16.76 -7.29 -8.59
N ASP A 265 16.25 -6.90 -9.75
CA ASP A 265 15.36 -5.77 -9.95
C ASP A 265 13.94 -6.04 -9.41
N ASN A 266 13.20 -4.95 -9.19
CA ASN A 266 11.78 -4.98 -8.82
C ASN A 266 11.46 -5.78 -7.55
N ILE A 267 12.34 -5.75 -6.57
CA ILE A 267 12.06 -6.32 -5.26
C ILE A 267 10.93 -5.56 -4.60
N THR A 268 9.84 -6.26 -4.31
CA THR A 268 8.67 -5.69 -3.65
C THR A 268 8.81 -5.74 -2.14
N THR A 269 8.03 -4.91 -1.44
CA THR A 269 7.91 -5.02 0.03
C THR A 269 7.32 -6.36 0.48
N ASP A 270 6.63 -7.11 -0.41
CA ASP A 270 6.19 -8.48 -0.15
C ASP A 270 7.33 -9.51 -0.26
N HIS A 271 8.31 -9.26 -1.11
CA HIS A 271 9.54 -10.06 -1.16
C HIS A 271 10.38 -9.86 0.12
N ILE A 272 10.46 -8.61 0.59
CA ILE A 272 11.23 -8.26 1.81
C ILE A 272 10.52 -8.80 3.06
N MET A 273 9.23 -8.53 3.17
CA MET A 273 8.41 -8.92 4.32
C MET A 273 7.05 -9.43 3.85
N PRO A 274 6.92 -10.73 3.66
CA PRO A 274 5.66 -11.33 3.19
C PRO A 274 4.47 -10.99 4.09
N ALA A 275 3.29 -10.82 3.50
CA ALA A 275 2.06 -10.50 4.20
C ALA A 275 0.97 -11.54 3.91
N GLY A 276 1.01 -12.63 4.60
CA GLY A 276 -0.04 -13.66 4.60
C GLY A 276 -0.72 -13.79 5.94
N ALA A 277 -1.81 -14.54 6.01
CA ALA A 277 -2.58 -14.77 7.24
C ALA A 277 -1.74 -15.33 8.40
N LYS A 278 -0.69 -16.08 8.10
CA LYS A 278 0.24 -16.65 9.09
C LYS A 278 1.19 -15.57 9.67
N ILE A 279 1.56 -14.58 8.89
CA ILE A 279 2.61 -13.60 9.23
C ILE A 279 2.02 -12.32 9.81
N LEU A 280 0.89 -11.87 9.29
CA LEU A 280 0.24 -10.63 9.72
C LEU A 280 -0.05 -10.54 11.22
N PRO A 281 -0.43 -11.62 11.93
CA PRO A 281 -0.61 -11.57 13.39
C PRO A 281 0.66 -11.24 14.17
N LEU A 282 1.84 -11.38 13.57
CA LEU A 282 3.14 -11.12 14.19
C LEU A 282 3.61 -9.67 14.09
N ARG A 283 2.81 -8.76 13.55
CA ARG A 283 3.20 -7.36 13.29
C ARG A 283 3.76 -6.62 14.50
N SER A 284 3.22 -6.87 15.68
CA SER A 284 3.69 -6.25 16.92
C SER A 284 4.80 -7.06 17.61
N ASN A 285 5.38 -8.04 16.93
CA ASN A 285 6.44 -8.91 17.40
C ASN A 285 7.56 -8.97 16.36
N ILE A 286 8.37 -7.91 16.33
CA ILE A 286 9.45 -7.80 15.34
C ILE A 286 10.42 -8.97 15.38
N PRO A 287 10.84 -9.48 16.55
CA PRO A 287 11.65 -10.70 16.62
C PRO A 287 11.04 -11.87 15.86
N ALA A 288 9.76 -12.14 16.07
CA ALA A 288 9.09 -13.29 15.42
C ALA A 288 8.82 -13.05 13.93
N ILE A 289 8.41 -11.83 13.54
CA ILE A 289 8.14 -11.54 12.13
C ILE A 289 9.41 -11.51 11.29
N SER A 290 10.56 -11.14 11.88
CA SER A 290 11.84 -11.09 11.18
C SER A 290 12.33 -12.46 10.68
N GLU A 291 11.83 -13.56 11.26
CA GLU A 291 12.10 -14.92 10.77
C GLU A 291 11.56 -15.17 9.34
N TYR A 292 10.66 -14.31 8.86
CA TYR A 292 10.10 -14.40 7.51
C TYR A 292 10.72 -13.40 6.54
N CYS A 293 11.71 -12.62 7.01
CA CYS A 293 12.35 -11.60 6.18
C CYS A 293 13.06 -12.24 5.00
N PHE A 294 12.74 -11.79 3.77
CA PHE A 294 13.26 -12.28 2.51
C PHE A 294 13.08 -13.79 2.23
N THR A 295 12.31 -14.52 3.01
CA THR A 295 12.13 -15.98 2.80
C THR A 295 11.55 -16.34 1.45
N VAL A 296 10.94 -15.39 0.73
CA VAL A 296 10.48 -15.58 -0.67
C VAL A 296 11.66 -15.58 -1.65
N CYS A 297 12.76 -14.88 -1.33
CA CYS A 297 13.95 -14.77 -2.16
C CYS A 297 15.03 -15.79 -1.74
N ASP A 298 15.20 -15.95 -0.43
CA ASP A 298 16.21 -16.82 0.18
C ASP A 298 15.73 -17.24 1.58
N GLU A 299 15.31 -18.49 1.72
CA GLU A 299 14.79 -19.03 2.99
C GLU A 299 15.84 -19.01 4.13
N THR A 300 17.13 -18.97 3.79
CA THR A 300 18.22 -19.00 4.77
C THR A 300 18.64 -17.60 5.23
N PHE A 301 18.15 -16.53 4.59
CA PHE A 301 18.55 -15.16 4.90
C PHE A 301 18.38 -14.78 6.38
N PRO A 302 17.24 -15.03 7.06
CA PRO A 302 17.09 -14.64 8.47
C PRO A 302 18.13 -15.25 9.39
N THR A 303 18.46 -16.52 9.18
CA THR A 303 19.49 -17.24 9.96
C THR A 303 20.88 -16.64 9.71
N ARG A 304 21.26 -16.50 8.44
CA ARG A 304 22.56 -15.94 8.05
C ARG A 304 22.75 -14.50 8.56
N ALA A 305 21.73 -13.64 8.41
CA ALA A 305 21.82 -12.27 8.88
C ALA A 305 22.00 -12.17 10.40
N LYS A 306 21.37 -13.07 11.19
CA LYS A 306 21.57 -13.16 12.63
C LYS A 306 22.97 -13.61 13.00
N GLU A 307 23.52 -14.61 12.30
CA GLU A 307 24.87 -15.10 12.52
C GLU A 307 25.92 -14.03 12.26
N LEU A 308 25.74 -13.23 11.20
CA LEU A 308 26.59 -12.09 10.88
C LEU A 308 26.45 -10.94 11.89
N GLY A 309 25.24 -10.75 12.45
CA GLY A 309 24.92 -9.68 13.41
C GLY A 309 24.98 -8.26 12.82
N LYS A 310 25.76 -8.06 11.76
CA LYS A 310 25.89 -6.81 11.00
C LYS A 310 26.11 -7.13 9.52
N SER A 311 25.25 -6.60 8.64
CA SER A 311 25.32 -6.93 7.22
C SER A 311 24.85 -5.79 6.29
N ILE A 312 25.10 -5.97 5.00
CA ILE A 312 24.65 -5.13 3.91
C ILE A 312 23.80 -5.98 2.95
N ILE A 313 22.79 -5.39 2.34
CA ILE A 313 22.02 -6.00 1.26
C ILE A 313 22.32 -5.26 -0.04
N VAL A 314 22.48 -6.00 -1.14
CA VAL A 314 22.65 -5.46 -2.49
C VAL A 314 21.43 -5.77 -3.33
N GLY A 315 20.85 -4.77 -3.99
CA GLY A 315 19.66 -4.90 -4.82
C GLY A 315 19.79 -4.26 -6.19
N GLY A 316 18.92 -4.66 -7.09
CA GLY A 316 18.79 -4.08 -8.42
C GLY A 316 17.98 -2.79 -8.46
N ALA A 317 17.36 -2.51 -9.60
CA ALA A 317 16.52 -1.33 -9.83
C ALA A 317 15.16 -1.47 -9.13
N ASN A 318 14.56 -0.30 -8.75
CA ASN A 318 13.22 -0.20 -8.17
C ASN A 318 13.02 -1.07 -6.91
N TYR A 319 14.01 -1.07 -6.02
CA TYR A 319 13.99 -1.86 -4.80
C TYR A 319 12.95 -1.33 -3.79
N GLY A 320 12.13 -2.23 -3.24
CA GLY A 320 11.13 -1.92 -2.21
C GLY A 320 9.81 -1.38 -2.78
N GLN A 321 9.50 -1.64 -4.05
CA GLN A 321 8.23 -1.23 -4.64
C GLN A 321 7.02 -1.89 -3.97
N GLY A 322 5.84 -1.30 -4.15
CA GLY A 322 4.58 -1.83 -3.67
C GLY A 322 4.09 -1.15 -2.39
N SER A 323 3.57 -1.92 -1.45
CA SER A 323 2.93 -1.39 -0.25
C SER A 323 3.90 -0.67 0.67
N SER A 324 3.46 0.45 1.24
CA SER A 324 4.20 1.19 2.27
C SER A 324 4.26 0.39 3.58
N ARG A 325 5.18 -0.56 3.69
CA ARG A 325 5.34 -1.40 4.88
C ARG A 325 6.59 -1.01 5.66
N GLU A 326 6.38 -0.46 6.83
CA GLU A 326 7.45 -0.18 7.77
C GLU A 326 8.23 -1.46 8.18
N HIS A 327 7.52 -2.59 8.31
CA HIS A 327 8.14 -3.88 8.63
C HIS A 327 9.17 -4.34 7.61
N ALA A 328 9.08 -3.88 6.36
CA ALA A 328 10.11 -4.12 5.35
C ALA A 328 11.44 -3.35 5.62
N ALA A 329 11.43 -2.42 6.58
CA ALA A 329 12.62 -1.78 7.12
C ALA A 329 12.96 -2.31 8.52
N LEU A 330 11.94 -2.50 9.38
CA LEU A 330 12.14 -2.95 10.76
C LEU A 330 12.69 -4.38 10.87
N ALA A 331 12.23 -5.30 10.03
CA ALA A 331 12.72 -6.68 10.09
C ALA A 331 14.20 -6.79 9.65
N PRO A 332 14.65 -6.21 8.54
CA PRO A 332 16.07 -6.12 8.22
C PRO A 332 16.89 -5.41 9.30
N LEU A 333 16.39 -4.31 9.86
CA LEU A 333 17.05 -3.61 10.96
C LEU A 333 17.27 -4.53 12.15
N TYR A 334 16.24 -5.24 12.58
CA TYR A 334 16.32 -6.18 13.69
C TYR A 334 17.34 -7.30 13.42
N LEU A 335 17.45 -7.75 12.18
CA LEU A 335 18.44 -8.74 11.73
C LEU A 335 19.86 -8.18 11.55
N GLY A 336 20.08 -6.91 11.87
CA GLY A 336 21.41 -6.30 11.84
C GLY A 336 21.81 -5.67 10.52
N VAL A 337 20.91 -5.52 9.54
CA VAL A 337 21.20 -4.83 8.28
C VAL A 337 21.47 -3.35 8.56
N LYS A 338 22.62 -2.84 8.10
CA LYS A 338 23.06 -1.45 8.30
C LYS A 338 22.90 -0.57 7.08
N ALA A 339 23.07 -1.14 5.90
CA ALA A 339 22.90 -0.44 4.65
C ALA A 339 22.26 -1.35 3.60
N ILE A 340 21.56 -0.72 2.66
CA ILE A 340 21.06 -1.38 1.46
C ILE A 340 21.56 -0.57 0.27
N ILE A 341 22.17 -1.24 -0.70
CA ILE A 341 22.82 -0.63 -1.85
C ILE A 341 22.13 -1.12 -3.09
N CYS A 342 21.52 -0.23 -3.87
CA CYS A 342 20.69 -0.60 -5.02
C CYS A 342 21.00 0.28 -6.25
N LYS A 343 20.61 -0.18 -7.42
CA LYS A 343 20.56 0.69 -8.61
C LYS A 343 19.59 1.84 -8.42
N SER A 344 18.39 1.54 -7.89
CA SER A 344 17.41 2.57 -7.51
C SER A 344 16.41 2.05 -6.47
N PHE A 345 15.78 2.97 -5.73
CA PHE A 345 14.78 2.67 -4.71
C PHE A 345 13.39 3.13 -5.11
N ALA A 346 12.38 2.33 -4.74
CA ALA A 346 11.03 2.85 -4.61
C ALA A 346 10.98 3.89 -3.49
N ARG A 347 10.41 5.03 -3.78
CA ARG A 347 10.49 6.24 -2.94
C ARG A 347 10.05 6.06 -1.50
N ILE A 348 8.88 5.46 -1.28
CA ILE A 348 8.34 5.27 0.08
C ILE A 348 9.24 4.35 0.90
N HIS A 349 9.75 3.29 0.28
CA HIS A 349 10.62 2.34 0.96
C HIS A 349 11.96 2.98 1.34
N ARG A 350 12.55 3.78 0.45
CA ARG A 350 13.75 4.57 0.77
C ARG A 350 13.53 5.46 2.00
N GLN A 351 12.37 6.12 2.10
CA GLN A 351 12.04 6.93 3.27
C GLN A 351 11.88 6.08 4.53
N ASN A 352 11.26 4.91 4.42
CA ASN A 352 11.12 3.99 5.56
C ASN A 352 12.49 3.50 6.06
N LEU A 353 13.43 3.21 5.16
CA LEU A 353 14.79 2.83 5.55
C LEU A 353 15.48 3.96 6.34
N ILE A 354 15.40 5.20 5.85
CA ILE A 354 15.94 6.39 6.51
C ILE A 354 15.32 6.57 7.90
N ASN A 355 14.00 6.50 7.99
CA ASN A 355 13.27 6.69 9.26
C ASN A 355 13.64 5.64 10.31
N ASN A 356 14.04 4.45 9.88
CA ASN A 356 14.43 3.35 10.77
C ASN A 356 15.96 3.25 10.94
N GLY A 357 16.75 4.12 10.29
CA GLY A 357 18.19 4.18 10.45
C GLY A 357 18.96 3.09 9.69
N ILE A 358 18.41 2.60 8.59
CA ILE A 358 19.14 1.82 7.58
C ILE A 358 19.54 2.77 6.46
N LEU A 359 20.80 2.75 6.04
CA LEU A 359 21.31 3.60 4.97
C LEU A 359 20.85 3.11 3.60
N PRO A 360 20.04 3.89 2.84
CA PRO A 360 19.70 3.57 1.45
C PRO A 360 20.71 4.26 0.52
N LEU A 361 21.56 3.48 -0.10
CA LEU A 361 22.62 3.93 -1.00
C LEU A 361 22.36 3.51 -2.43
N CYS A 362 22.68 4.37 -3.42
CA CYS A 362 22.59 4.03 -4.84
C CYS A 362 23.97 3.90 -5.47
N PHE A 363 24.11 2.98 -6.38
CA PHE A 363 25.31 2.89 -7.22
C PHE A 363 25.50 4.19 -8.01
N VAL A 364 26.74 4.66 -8.11
CA VAL A 364 27.12 5.76 -9.01
C VAL A 364 27.16 5.22 -10.45
N ASP A 365 27.80 4.07 -10.64
CA ASP A 365 27.74 3.28 -11.87
C ASP A 365 26.91 2.01 -11.60
N GLU A 366 25.82 1.84 -12.30
CA GLU A 366 24.96 0.65 -12.14
C GLU A 366 25.68 -0.66 -12.52
N ALA A 367 26.74 -0.60 -13.33
CA ALA A 367 27.56 -1.76 -13.67
C ALA A 367 28.34 -2.32 -12.45
N ASP A 368 28.53 -1.53 -11.39
CA ASP A 368 29.16 -2.01 -10.17
C ASP A 368 28.31 -3.05 -9.42
N TYR A 369 27.00 -3.06 -9.66
CA TYR A 369 26.15 -4.12 -9.15
C TYR A 369 26.61 -5.51 -9.54
N ASP A 370 27.09 -5.68 -10.76
CA ASP A 370 27.52 -6.99 -11.27
C ASP A 370 28.87 -7.45 -10.69
N LYS A 371 29.63 -6.52 -10.09
CA LYS A 371 30.93 -6.80 -9.48
C LYS A 371 30.86 -7.29 -8.02
N ILE A 372 29.71 -7.10 -7.38
CA ILE A 372 29.51 -7.46 -5.97
C ILE A 372 28.69 -8.74 -5.90
N ASP A 373 29.16 -9.70 -5.09
CA ASP A 373 28.42 -10.93 -4.83
C ASP A 373 28.06 -11.06 -3.34
N ARG A 374 27.20 -12.02 -3.03
CA ARG A 374 26.95 -12.42 -1.66
C ARG A 374 28.27 -12.91 -1.03
N ASP A 375 28.43 -12.64 0.25
CA ASP A 375 29.58 -12.96 1.07
C ASP A 375 30.82 -12.04 0.82
N ASP A 376 30.74 -11.07 -0.11
CA ASP A 376 31.73 -10.01 -0.24
C ASP A 376 31.67 -9.05 0.98
N VAL A 377 32.82 -8.48 1.34
CA VAL A 377 32.91 -7.49 2.43
C VAL A 377 32.99 -6.10 1.83
N LEU A 378 32.09 -5.23 2.24
CA LEU A 378 32.05 -3.83 1.83
C LEU A 378 32.46 -2.91 2.99
N GLU A 379 33.22 -1.88 2.68
CA GLU A 379 33.63 -0.83 3.63
C GLU A 379 33.07 0.53 3.19
N LEU A 380 32.47 1.25 4.13
CA LEU A 380 31.92 2.60 3.96
C LEU A 380 32.60 3.52 4.97
N PRO A 381 33.83 3.97 4.71
CA PRO A 381 34.59 4.79 5.64
C PRO A 381 34.04 6.22 5.68
N GLY A 382 34.07 6.86 6.86
CA GLY A 382 33.63 8.24 7.05
C GLY A 382 32.17 8.50 6.69
N ILE A 383 31.34 7.46 6.62
CA ILE A 383 29.96 7.57 6.12
C ILE A 383 29.11 8.50 6.99
N ARG A 384 29.33 8.53 8.29
CA ARG A 384 28.61 9.43 9.19
C ARG A 384 28.96 10.89 8.90
N ASN A 385 30.23 11.20 8.85
CA ASN A 385 30.73 12.54 8.57
C ASN A 385 30.23 13.04 7.20
N ALA A 386 30.21 12.16 6.23
CA ALA A 386 29.72 12.44 4.90
C ALA A 386 28.24 12.83 4.87
N ILE A 387 27.40 12.13 5.63
CA ILE A 387 25.97 12.44 5.76
C ILE A 387 25.75 13.75 6.53
N GLU A 388 26.49 13.98 7.62
CA GLU A 388 26.39 15.18 8.45
C GLU A 388 26.76 16.44 7.65
N ASN A 389 27.74 16.36 6.77
CA ASN A 389 28.20 17.48 5.94
C ASN A 389 27.39 17.65 4.64
N GLY A 390 26.44 16.78 4.35
CA GLY A 390 25.59 16.84 3.14
C GLY A 390 26.39 16.71 1.84
N THR A 391 27.60 16.12 1.93
CA THR A 391 28.37 15.80 0.73
C THR A 391 27.63 14.72 -0.03
N GLU A 392 27.57 14.86 -1.37
CA GLU A 392 27.12 13.76 -2.20
C GLU A 392 28.08 12.61 -1.99
N THR A 393 27.75 11.80 -1.02
CA THR A 393 28.42 10.57 -0.79
C THR A 393 27.61 9.55 -1.46
N VAL A 394 28.27 8.94 -2.32
CA VAL A 394 28.45 7.57 -2.09
C VAL A 394 28.84 6.90 -3.37
N SER A 395 30.00 7.13 -3.66
CA SER A 395 30.79 6.16 -4.35
C SER A 395 31.27 5.22 -3.27
N TYR A 396 30.78 4.01 -3.18
CA TYR A 396 31.49 2.98 -2.46
C TYR A 396 32.00 2.02 -3.50
N THR A 397 33.07 1.39 -3.15
CA THR A 397 33.79 0.49 -4.02
C THR A 397 33.65 -0.91 -3.48
N HIS A 398 33.42 -1.85 -4.36
CA HIS A 398 33.47 -3.25 -4.08
C HIS A 398 34.89 -3.63 -3.63
N LEU A 399 34.99 -4.23 -2.47
CA LEU A 399 36.26 -4.76 -1.96
C LEU A 399 36.14 -6.27 -1.80
N ARG A 400 36.87 -6.99 -2.60
CA ARG A 400 37.23 -8.37 -2.25
C ARG A 400 38.20 -8.32 -1.09
N ALA A 401 38.28 -9.39 -0.32
CA ALA A 401 38.98 -9.47 1.00
C ALA A 401 40.37 -8.89 1.11
N HIS A 402 40.94 -8.27 0.09
CA HIS A 402 42.30 -7.72 0.07
C HIS A 402 42.46 -6.31 -0.55
N GLU A 403 41.36 -5.61 -0.87
CA GLU A 403 41.43 -4.29 -1.51
C GLU A 403 40.89 -3.21 -0.57
N THR A 404 41.59 -2.07 -0.45
CA THR A 404 41.14 -0.91 0.36
C THR A 404 40.70 0.22 -0.55
N LEU A 405 39.80 1.07 -0.06
CA LEU A 405 39.27 2.24 -0.79
C LEU A 405 40.34 3.26 -1.21
N SER A 406 41.53 3.20 -0.59
CA SER A 406 42.68 4.04 -0.94
C SER A 406 43.35 3.65 -2.26
N ASP A 407 43.00 2.52 -2.82
CA ASP A 407 43.66 1.95 -4.03
C ASP A 407 42.82 2.17 -5.30
N LEU A 408 41.72 2.97 -5.19
CA LEU A 408 40.81 3.35 -6.26
C LEU A 408 40.68 4.86 -6.33
#